data_3b9e101364e1e2adc8e34a744bbcb189
#
_entry.id   3b9e101364e1e2adc8e34a744bbcb189
#
_cell.length_a   1.000
_cell.length_b   1.000
_cell.length_c   1.000
_cell.angle_alpha   90.00
_cell.angle_beta   90.00
_cell.angle_gamma   90.00
#
_symmetry.space_group_name_H-M   'P 1'
#
loop_
_entity.id
_entity.type
_entity.pdbx_description
1 polymer ?
#
loop_
_entity_poly.entity_id
_entity_poly.type
_entity_poly.pdbx_seq_one_letter_code
_entity_poly.pdbx_strand_id
1 'polypeptide(L)'
;MRDLILLLGVVMAFAVFGVGEAGGPAPAAIRKVIEEQQAAWNRKDLEGFMAGYWNSPELTFFSGAHEAKGWEAALVRYKKTYQSAGHEMGKLEFANLRIEMLGPEAAFVRGEFHLTMSDGKTPHGLFTLVFRKFPEGWKVVHDHSAGE
;
A
#
# COMPACT_ATOMS: atom_id res chain seq x y z
N MET A 1 -66.12 -18.59 -19.66
CA MET A 1 -65.32 -18.01 -18.56
C MET A 1 -63.96 -18.65 -18.62
N ARG A 2 -62.97 -17.87 -19.07
CA ARG A 2 -61.56 -18.35 -19.26
C ARG A 2 -60.71 -17.56 -18.33
N ASP A 3 -60.22 -18.21 -17.27
CA ASP A 3 -59.34 -17.61 -16.26
C ASP A 3 -57.95 -17.41 -16.84
N LEU A 4 -57.55 -16.15 -16.95
CA LEU A 4 -56.23 -15.72 -17.40
C LEU A 4 -55.29 -15.66 -16.17
N ILE A 5 -54.50 -16.70 -15.98
CA ILE A 5 -53.45 -16.72 -14.93
C ILE A 5 -52.29 -15.88 -15.42
N LEU A 6 -52.09 -14.72 -14.82
CA LEU A 6 -50.92 -13.87 -15.04
C LEU A 6 -49.74 -14.46 -14.25
N LEU A 7 -48.79 -15.07 -14.95
CA LEU A 7 -47.49 -15.48 -14.36
C LEU A 7 -46.57 -14.25 -14.25
N LEU A 8 -46.40 -13.78 -13.02
CA LEU A 8 -45.44 -12.72 -12.70
C LEU A 8 -44.04 -13.33 -12.66
N GLY A 9 -43.26 -13.19 -13.71
CA GLY A 9 -41.87 -13.61 -13.76
C GLY A 9 -40.97 -12.66 -12.95
N VAL A 10 -40.49 -13.12 -11.80
CA VAL A 10 -39.46 -12.42 -11.05
C VAL A 10 -38.11 -12.65 -11.75
N VAL A 11 -37.62 -11.62 -12.44
CA VAL A 11 -36.26 -11.61 -12.98
C VAL A 11 -35.34 -11.28 -11.83
N MET A 12 -34.70 -12.30 -11.25
CA MET A 12 -33.56 -12.11 -10.35
C MET A 12 -32.34 -11.68 -11.18
N ALA A 13 -31.99 -10.40 -11.11
CA ALA A 13 -30.74 -9.91 -11.64
C ALA A 13 -29.61 -10.36 -10.70
N PHE A 14 -28.88 -11.40 -11.08
CA PHE A 14 -27.62 -11.74 -10.45
C PHE A 14 -26.60 -10.66 -10.82
N ALA A 15 -26.27 -9.78 -9.87
CA ALA A 15 -25.10 -8.94 -9.99
C ALA A 15 -23.86 -9.84 -9.92
N VAL A 16 -23.29 -10.11 -11.07
CA VAL A 16 -21.96 -10.75 -11.14
C VAL A 16 -20.97 -9.70 -10.64
N PHE A 17 -20.56 -9.84 -9.38
CA PHE A 17 -19.38 -9.13 -8.89
C PHE A 17 -18.18 -9.74 -9.62
N GLY A 18 -17.85 -9.17 -10.77
CA GLY A 18 -16.58 -9.43 -11.42
C GLY A 18 -15.47 -8.98 -10.49
N VAL A 19 -14.59 -9.89 -10.14
CA VAL A 19 -13.27 -9.55 -9.58
C VAL A 19 -12.51 -8.88 -10.72
N GLY A 20 -12.80 -7.58 -10.93
CA GLY A 20 -12.12 -6.74 -11.90
C GLY A 20 -10.72 -6.44 -11.40
N GLU A 21 -9.72 -6.80 -12.18
CA GLU A 21 -8.39 -6.20 -12.08
C GLU A 21 -8.53 -4.68 -11.99
N ALA A 22 -7.82 -4.11 -11.05
CA ALA A 22 -7.97 -2.76 -10.54
C ALA A 22 -7.66 -1.65 -11.58
N GLY A 23 -8.57 -1.38 -12.46
CA GLY A 23 -8.53 -0.31 -13.47
C GLY A 23 -9.44 0.87 -13.16
N GLY A 24 -9.58 1.28 -11.90
CA GLY A 24 -10.37 2.43 -11.50
C GLY A 24 -9.52 3.59 -10.96
N PRO A 25 -10.15 4.77 -10.69
CA PRO A 25 -9.43 5.94 -10.20
C PRO A 25 -8.78 5.73 -8.82
N ALA A 26 -9.38 4.91 -7.95
CA ALA A 26 -8.82 4.64 -6.63
C ALA A 26 -7.54 3.79 -6.67
N PRO A 27 -7.49 2.65 -7.37
CA PRO A 27 -6.24 1.90 -7.56
C PRO A 27 -5.13 2.71 -8.24
N ALA A 28 -5.48 3.54 -9.22
CA ALA A 28 -4.52 4.43 -9.87
C ALA A 28 -3.93 5.46 -8.88
N ALA A 29 -4.77 6.06 -8.02
CA ALA A 29 -4.34 6.99 -6.99
C ALA A 29 -3.44 6.32 -5.94
N ILE A 30 -3.75 5.09 -5.51
CA ILE A 30 -2.92 4.30 -4.59
C ILE A 30 -1.58 3.97 -5.23
N ARG A 31 -1.56 3.53 -6.48
CA ARG A 31 -0.32 3.26 -7.22
C ARG A 31 0.56 4.50 -7.28
N LYS A 32 -0.02 5.66 -7.55
CA LYS A 32 0.69 6.94 -7.57
C LYS A 32 1.37 7.24 -6.23
N VAL A 33 0.70 7.00 -5.09
CA VAL A 33 1.33 7.18 -3.76
C VAL A 33 2.57 6.31 -3.63
N ILE A 34 2.52 5.05 -4.03
CA ILE A 34 3.65 4.12 -3.97
C ILE A 34 4.79 4.56 -4.90
N GLU A 35 4.48 5.03 -6.10
CA GLU A 35 5.46 5.57 -7.05
C GLU A 35 6.13 6.84 -6.50
N GLU A 36 5.38 7.73 -5.86
CA GLU A 36 5.91 8.93 -5.21
C GLU A 36 6.82 8.58 -4.02
N GLN A 37 6.46 7.56 -3.24
CA GLN A 37 7.32 7.03 -2.18
C GLN A 37 8.64 6.49 -2.74
N GLN A 38 8.60 5.67 -3.78
CA GLN A 38 9.81 5.18 -4.45
C GLN A 38 10.69 6.32 -4.97
N ALA A 39 10.08 7.32 -5.60
CA ALA A 39 10.79 8.48 -6.11
C ALA A 39 11.44 9.31 -4.98
N ALA A 40 10.73 9.52 -3.86
CA ALA A 40 11.27 10.21 -2.69
C ALA A 40 12.45 9.45 -2.07
N TRP A 41 12.32 8.13 -1.88
CA TRP A 41 13.42 7.28 -1.41
C TRP A 41 14.66 7.42 -2.29
N ASN A 42 14.48 7.34 -3.60
CA ASN A 42 15.60 7.41 -4.55
C ASN A 42 16.27 8.79 -4.62
N ARG A 43 15.60 9.85 -4.12
CA ARG A 43 16.19 11.16 -3.86
C ARG A 43 16.81 11.29 -2.46
N LYS A 44 16.76 10.25 -1.63
CA LYS A 44 17.18 10.24 -0.23
C LYS A 44 16.30 11.12 0.68
N ASP A 45 15.08 11.37 0.26
CA ASP A 45 14.07 12.15 0.96
C ASP A 45 13.14 11.23 1.76
N LEU A 46 13.56 10.89 2.99
CA LEU A 46 12.76 10.03 3.87
C LEU A 46 11.46 10.70 4.34
N GLU A 47 11.44 12.00 4.50
CA GLU A 47 10.21 12.71 4.88
C GLU A 47 9.19 12.68 3.73
N GLY A 48 9.65 12.86 2.49
CA GLY A 48 8.84 12.67 1.30
C GLY A 48 8.35 11.23 1.14
N PHE A 49 9.16 10.24 1.46
CA PHE A 49 8.75 8.83 1.52
C PHE A 49 7.65 8.62 2.57
N MET A 50 7.83 9.18 3.76
CA MET A 50 6.87 9.08 4.86
C MET A 50 5.58 9.89 4.63
N ALA A 51 5.57 10.81 3.66
CA ALA A 51 4.34 11.53 3.27
C ALA A 51 3.25 10.61 2.69
N GLY A 52 3.60 9.42 2.20
CA GLY A 52 2.65 8.38 1.79
C GLY A 52 1.95 7.69 2.96
N TYR A 53 2.47 7.80 4.17
CA TYR A 53 1.89 7.24 5.38
C TYR A 53 0.96 8.24 6.08
N TRP A 54 -0.04 7.70 6.75
CA TRP A 54 -0.92 8.47 7.61
C TRP A 54 -0.15 9.09 8.78
N ASN A 55 -0.09 10.42 8.84
CA ASN A 55 0.57 11.13 9.93
C ASN A 55 -0.29 11.08 11.19
N SER A 56 -0.17 10.00 11.94
CA SER A 56 -0.96 9.71 13.14
C SER A 56 -0.16 8.88 14.14
N PRO A 57 -0.39 9.03 15.44
CA PRO A 57 0.13 8.12 16.45
C PRO A 57 -0.44 6.70 16.35
N GLU A 58 -1.51 6.50 15.57
CA GLU A 58 -2.15 5.20 15.36
C GLU A 58 -1.61 4.43 14.12
N LEU A 59 -0.71 5.03 13.33
CA LEU A 59 0.00 4.31 12.28
C LEU A 59 0.74 3.12 12.89
N THR A 60 0.66 1.95 12.25
CA THR A 60 1.44 0.77 12.63
C THR A 60 2.39 0.37 11.51
N PHE A 61 3.64 0.13 11.87
CA PHE A 61 4.68 -0.36 10.98
C PHE A 61 5.37 -1.57 11.59
N PHE A 62 5.23 -2.72 10.94
CA PHE A 62 5.89 -3.96 11.31
C PHE A 62 7.06 -4.22 10.36
N SER A 63 8.24 -4.44 10.93
CA SER A 63 9.43 -4.83 10.19
C SER A 63 9.98 -6.13 10.78
N GLY A 64 9.75 -7.24 10.10
CA GLY A 64 9.93 -8.56 10.68
C GLY A 64 9.08 -8.71 11.94
N ALA A 65 9.72 -9.00 13.08
CA ALA A 65 9.05 -9.15 14.39
C ALA A 65 9.02 -7.86 15.23
N HIS A 66 9.40 -6.72 14.67
CA HIS A 66 9.45 -5.43 15.37
C HIS A 66 8.31 -4.53 14.97
N GLU A 67 7.64 -3.92 15.95
CA GLU A 67 6.63 -2.90 15.75
C GLU A 67 7.17 -1.49 16.00
N ALA A 68 6.85 -0.56 15.11
CA ALA A 68 6.92 0.88 15.38
C ALA A 68 5.49 1.45 15.30
N LYS A 69 4.99 1.98 16.40
CA LYS A 69 3.67 2.59 16.47
C LYS A 69 3.79 4.12 16.39
N GLY A 70 3.05 4.68 15.44
CA GLY A 70 3.05 6.12 15.15
C GLY A 70 4.00 6.53 14.03
N TRP A 71 3.61 7.57 13.31
CA TRP A 71 4.34 8.10 12.15
C TRP A 71 5.76 8.54 12.51
N GLU A 72 5.93 9.22 13.63
CA GLU A 72 7.25 9.69 14.07
C GLU A 72 8.16 8.52 14.45
N ALA A 73 7.64 7.50 15.14
CA ALA A 73 8.41 6.31 15.49
C ALA A 73 8.87 5.55 14.24
N ALA A 74 8.02 5.45 13.22
CA ALA A 74 8.37 4.87 11.93
C ALA A 74 9.48 5.68 11.25
N LEU A 75 9.36 7.01 11.19
CA LEU A 75 10.39 7.88 10.62
C LEU A 75 11.73 7.75 11.35
N VAL A 76 11.72 7.76 12.68
CA VAL A 76 12.94 7.59 13.50
C VAL A 76 13.59 6.24 13.18
N ARG A 77 12.80 5.18 13.06
CA ARG A 77 13.31 3.85 12.70
C ARG A 77 13.96 3.85 11.31
N TYR A 78 13.31 4.45 10.30
CA TYR A 78 13.88 4.56 8.96
C TYR A 78 15.18 5.37 8.96
N LYS A 79 15.23 6.51 9.64
CA LYS A 79 16.46 7.32 9.77
C LYS A 79 17.58 6.53 10.41
N LYS A 80 17.29 5.80 11.49
CA LYS A 80 18.28 4.94 12.17
C LYS A 80 18.80 3.82 11.27
N THR A 81 17.92 3.18 10.50
CA THR A 81 18.28 2.02 9.67
C THR A 81 19.02 2.42 8.40
N TYR A 82 18.71 3.56 7.80
CA TYR A 82 19.16 3.90 6.45
C TYR A 82 19.96 5.19 6.32
N GLN A 83 19.91 6.09 7.32
CA GLN A 83 20.61 7.38 7.27
C GLN A 83 21.61 7.60 8.42
N SER A 84 21.77 6.65 9.33
CA SER A 84 22.81 6.74 10.36
C SER A 84 24.20 6.43 9.79
N ALA A 85 25.24 6.81 10.54
CA ALA A 85 26.62 6.61 10.11
C ALA A 85 26.91 5.13 9.73
N GLY A 86 27.48 4.92 8.57
CA GLY A 86 27.79 3.57 8.04
C GLY A 86 26.60 2.86 7.39
N HIS A 87 25.44 3.52 7.25
CA HIS A 87 24.28 3.00 6.57
C HIS A 87 23.96 3.81 5.32
N GLU A 88 23.22 3.22 4.39
CA GLU A 88 22.76 3.87 3.17
C GLU A 88 21.34 3.43 2.80
N MET A 89 20.65 4.25 2.04
CA MET A 89 19.29 3.96 1.58
C MET A 89 19.26 2.98 0.40
N GLY A 90 20.33 2.91 -0.39
CA GLY A 90 20.32 2.19 -1.64
C GLY A 90 19.34 2.79 -2.67
N LYS A 91 19.15 2.10 -3.79
CA LYS A 91 18.13 2.39 -4.81
C LYS A 91 16.96 1.45 -4.60
N LEU A 92 15.77 2.00 -4.41
CA LEU A 92 14.53 1.25 -4.19
C LEU A 92 13.77 1.05 -5.50
N GLU A 93 13.27 -0.16 -5.68
CA GLU A 93 12.28 -0.53 -6.68
C GLU A 93 11.16 -1.35 -6.03
N PHE A 94 9.91 -0.94 -6.24
CA PHE A 94 8.73 -1.72 -5.90
C PHE A 94 8.28 -2.53 -7.12
N ALA A 95 7.95 -3.79 -6.90
CA ALA A 95 7.55 -4.71 -7.96
C ALA A 95 6.32 -5.52 -7.59
N ASN A 96 5.69 -6.13 -8.59
CA ASN A 96 4.58 -7.08 -8.44
C ASN A 96 3.41 -6.56 -7.59
N LEU A 97 3.10 -5.26 -7.71
CA LEU A 97 2.03 -4.61 -6.97
C LEU A 97 0.67 -5.20 -7.31
N ARG A 98 -0.03 -5.68 -6.29
CA ARG A 98 -1.41 -6.15 -6.36
C ARG A 98 -2.25 -5.31 -5.41
N ILE A 99 -3.17 -4.52 -5.98
CA ILE A 99 -4.05 -3.60 -5.25
C ILE A 99 -5.45 -4.20 -5.24
N GLU A 100 -5.98 -4.46 -4.05
CA GLU A 100 -7.32 -5.00 -3.83
C GLU A 100 -8.13 -4.00 -3.03
N MET A 101 -9.24 -3.54 -3.61
CA MET A 101 -10.16 -2.64 -2.92
C MET A 101 -11.00 -3.42 -1.92
N LEU A 102 -11.01 -2.97 -0.65
CA LEU A 102 -11.83 -3.53 0.43
C LEU A 102 -13.09 -2.70 0.68
N GLY A 103 -13.43 -1.85 -0.25
CA GLY A 103 -14.52 -0.91 -0.20
C GLY A 103 -14.12 0.43 -0.83
N PRO A 104 -14.98 1.46 -0.79
CA PRO A 104 -14.71 2.73 -1.46
C PRO A 104 -13.58 3.55 -0.80
N GLU A 105 -13.24 3.27 0.45
CA GLU A 105 -12.30 4.06 1.25
C GLU A 105 -11.17 3.24 1.89
N ALA A 106 -11.04 1.96 1.52
CA ALA A 106 -9.98 1.09 2.01
C ALA A 106 -9.46 0.16 0.92
N ALA A 107 -8.16 -0.15 0.99
CA ALA A 107 -7.53 -1.08 0.08
C ALA A 107 -6.42 -1.87 0.78
N PHE A 108 -6.18 -3.07 0.28
CA PHE A 108 -5.09 -3.93 0.65
C PHE A 108 -4.11 -4.03 -0.51
N VAL A 109 -2.84 -3.77 -0.25
CA VAL A 109 -1.78 -3.84 -1.27
C VAL A 109 -0.75 -4.87 -0.85
N ARG A 110 -0.34 -5.69 -1.80
CA ARG A 110 0.76 -6.65 -1.68
C ARG A 110 1.79 -6.33 -2.74
N GLY A 111 3.04 -6.47 -2.41
CA GLY A 111 4.12 -6.22 -3.35
C GLY A 111 5.47 -6.71 -2.86
N GLU A 112 6.47 -6.41 -3.65
CA GLU A 112 7.87 -6.70 -3.38
C GLU A 112 8.66 -5.39 -3.33
N PHE A 113 9.66 -5.34 -2.47
CA PHE A 113 10.67 -4.29 -2.50
C PHE A 113 12.03 -4.89 -2.85
N HIS A 114 12.80 -4.16 -3.63
CA HIS A 114 14.18 -4.49 -3.98
C HIS A 114 15.05 -3.26 -3.73
N LEU A 115 16.13 -3.43 -2.97
CA LEU A 115 17.14 -2.41 -2.78
C LEU A 115 18.41 -2.81 -3.53
N THR A 116 19.02 -1.86 -4.22
CA THR A 116 20.38 -2.05 -4.78
C THR A 116 21.32 -1.14 -3.98
N MET A 117 22.25 -1.75 -3.26
CA MET A 117 23.23 -1.06 -2.43
C MET A 117 24.49 -0.73 -3.22
N SER A 118 25.28 0.24 -2.73
CA SER A 118 26.53 0.66 -3.40
C SER A 118 27.60 -0.44 -3.43
N ASP A 119 27.55 -1.38 -2.48
CA ASP A 119 28.45 -2.54 -2.41
C ASP A 119 27.98 -3.72 -3.28
N GLY A 120 26.90 -3.54 -4.05
CA GLY A 120 26.31 -4.55 -4.93
C GLY A 120 25.36 -5.53 -4.27
N LYS A 121 25.13 -5.44 -2.95
CA LYS A 121 24.09 -6.23 -2.29
C LYS A 121 22.70 -5.80 -2.77
N THR A 122 21.78 -6.75 -2.77
CA THR A 122 20.40 -6.56 -3.24
C THR A 122 19.39 -7.07 -2.20
N PRO A 123 19.29 -6.44 -1.01
CA PRO A 123 18.25 -6.79 -0.05
C PRO A 123 16.87 -6.67 -0.71
N HIS A 124 16.01 -7.64 -0.45
CA HIS A 124 14.66 -7.66 -1.01
C HIS A 124 13.69 -8.32 -0.05
N GLY A 125 12.41 -8.18 -0.30
CA GLY A 125 11.39 -8.80 0.52
C GLY A 125 10.00 -8.51 0.06
N LEU A 126 9.05 -8.97 0.86
CA LEU A 126 7.61 -8.82 0.64
C LEU A 126 7.06 -7.73 1.57
N PHE A 127 6.02 -7.06 1.11
CA PHE A 127 5.26 -6.17 1.97
C PHE A 127 3.75 -6.32 1.77
N THR A 128 3.03 -5.97 2.82
CA THR A 128 1.59 -5.79 2.81
C THR A 128 1.26 -4.42 3.39
N LEU A 129 0.41 -3.66 2.68
CA LEU A 129 -0.03 -2.34 3.11
C LEU A 129 -1.54 -2.31 3.21
N VAL A 130 -2.05 -1.63 4.23
CA VAL A 130 -3.45 -1.22 4.28
C VAL A 130 -3.50 0.27 4.00
N PHE A 131 -4.27 0.64 2.98
CA PHE A 131 -4.55 2.03 2.64
C PHE A 131 -5.93 2.44 3.11
N ARG A 132 -6.06 3.68 3.54
CA ARG A 132 -7.35 4.35 3.76
C ARG A 132 -7.40 5.66 3.00
N LYS A 133 -8.60 6.04 2.57
CA LYS A 133 -8.86 7.33 1.94
C LYS A 133 -9.18 8.37 3.00
N PHE A 134 -8.46 9.49 2.93
CA PHE A 134 -8.65 10.68 3.75
C PHE A 134 -8.99 11.89 2.85
N PRO A 135 -9.42 13.04 3.41
CA PRO A 135 -9.64 14.24 2.60
C PRO A 135 -8.42 14.68 1.77
N GLU A 136 -7.21 14.47 2.30
CA GLU A 136 -5.94 14.76 1.62
C GLU A 136 -5.48 13.68 0.65
N GLY A 137 -6.20 12.57 0.54
CA GLY A 137 -5.90 11.46 -0.37
C GLY A 137 -5.70 10.11 0.32
N TRP A 138 -5.17 9.16 -0.43
CA TRP A 138 -4.88 7.82 0.06
C TRP A 138 -3.60 7.79 0.89
N LYS A 139 -3.64 7.15 2.06
CA LYS A 139 -2.50 7.01 2.98
C LYS A 139 -2.38 5.58 3.48
N VAL A 140 -1.14 5.13 3.65
CA VAL A 140 -0.83 3.86 4.34
C VAL A 140 -1.13 4.02 5.83
N VAL A 141 -2.00 3.19 6.38
CA VAL A 141 -2.33 3.15 7.81
C VAL A 141 -1.69 1.97 8.53
N HIS A 142 -1.29 0.96 7.78
CA HIS A 142 -0.52 -0.19 8.28
C HIS A 142 0.45 -0.66 7.22
N ASP A 143 1.66 -0.98 7.63
CA ASP A 143 2.72 -1.59 6.82
C ASP A 143 3.27 -2.79 7.56
N HIS A 144 3.40 -3.92 6.87
CA HIS A 144 4.21 -5.05 7.31
C HIS A 144 5.18 -5.42 6.20
N SER A 145 6.45 -5.20 6.45
CA SER A 145 7.54 -5.52 5.53
C SER A 145 8.48 -6.55 6.16
N ALA A 146 8.82 -7.57 5.40
CA ALA A 146 9.79 -8.59 5.79
C ALA A 146 10.70 -8.90 4.61
N GLY A 147 12.02 -8.95 4.87
CA GLY A 147 13.02 -9.18 3.84
C GLY A 147 14.20 -10.02 4.34
N GLU A 148 15.01 -10.42 3.38
CA GLU A 148 16.27 -11.14 3.52
C GLU A 148 17.45 -10.25 3.14
#